data_8556c4c835c2e75da9a10370c60be936
#
_entry.id   8556c4c835c2e75da9a10370c60be936
#
_cell.length_a   1.000
_cell.length_b   1.000
_cell.length_c   1.000
_cell.angle_alpha   90.00
_cell.angle_beta   90.00
_cell.angle_gamma   90.00
#
_symmetry.space_group_name_H-M   'P 1'
#
loop_
_entity.id
_entity.type
_entity.pdbx_description
1 polymer ?
#
loop_
_entity_poly.entity_id
_entity_poly.type
_entity_poly.pdbx_seq_one_letter_code
_entity_poly.pdbx_strand_id
1 'polypeptide(L)'
;FNEIPLSFHQVTLWSDSFSCLLNRSNPAAVRFNLKTYLESQHIWVSKTGMGIGFGMNPDRGGMGQIDAALERIGQRRRITIYTRHYQMPALVAHKADLIATLPTRIAHLQNDHPQLVVKEPPFFIPEFELKMAWGALLHHSPAHRWLRQLILYVARQITEQERRDEEKANWVPKRRKRIDRE
;
A
#
# COMPACT_ATOMS: atom_id res chain seq x y z
N PHE A 1 -10.47 -5.99 -7.49
CA PHE A 1 -10.07 -7.30 -6.94
C PHE A 1 -10.94 -8.35 -7.60
N ASN A 2 -10.35 -9.41 -8.15
CA ASN A 2 -11.14 -10.57 -8.58
C ASN A 2 -11.73 -11.20 -7.31
N GLU A 3 -13.04 -11.37 -7.29
CA GLU A 3 -13.71 -12.08 -6.21
C GLU A 3 -13.12 -13.51 -6.13
N ILE A 4 -12.80 -13.94 -4.92
CA ILE A 4 -12.35 -15.31 -4.69
C ILE A 4 -13.57 -16.19 -4.92
N PRO A 5 -13.52 -17.23 -5.80
CA PRO A 5 -14.63 -18.09 -6.06
C PRO A 5 -15.20 -18.70 -4.77
N LEU A 6 -16.52 -18.85 -4.68
CA LEU A 6 -17.20 -19.39 -3.50
C LEU A 6 -16.76 -20.81 -3.13
N SER A 7 -16.17 -21.56 -4.07
CA SER A 7 -15.61 -22.88 -3.83
C SER A 7 -14.25 -22.86 -3.08
N PHE A 8 -13.68 -21.68 -2.85
CA PHE A 8 -12.43 -21.54 -2.11
C PHE A 8 -12.69 -21.18 -0.65
N HIS A 9 -11.98 -21.84 0.24
CA HIS A 9 -11.83 -21.38 1.61
C HIS A 9 -10.92 -20.15 1.64
N GLN A 10 -11.18 -19.21 2.55
CA GLN A 10 -10.35 -18.02 2.68
C GLN A 10 -10.25 -17.57 4.14
N VAL A 11 -9.17 -16.86 4.43
CA VAL A 11 -8.95 -16.18 5.71
C VAL A 11 -8.20 -14.89 5.47
N THR A 12 -8.58 -13.82 6.15
CA THR A 12 -7.87 -12.56 6.12
C THR A 12 -6.57 -12.67 6.93
N LEU A 13 -5.44 -12.30 6.33
CA LEU A 13 -4.14 -12.23 6.99
C LEU A 13 -3.94 -10.90 7.70
N TRP A 14 -4.22 -9.79 6.99
CA TRP A 14 -4.24 -8.42 7.53
C TRP A 14 -4.98 -7.47 6.59
N SER A 15 -5.33 -6.29 7.10
CA SER A 15 -5.77 -5.13 6.30
C SER A 15 -4.58 -4.21 6.05
N ASP A 16 -4.58 -3.51 4.92
CA ASP A 16 -3.58 -2.50 4.58
C ASP A 16 -4.26 -1.31 3.89
N SER A 17 -3.63 -0.16 3.98
CA SER A 17 -4.05 1.07 3.32
C SER A 17 -3.10 1.42 2.17
N PHE A 18 -3.19 2.63 1.64
CA PHE A 18 -2.29 3.12 0.60
C PHE A 18 -1.50 4.32 1.09
N SER A 19 -0.25 4.41 0.65
CA SER A 19 0.64 5.55 0.87
C SER A 19 1.30 5.97 -0.44
N CYS A 20 1.67 7.24 -0.50
CA CYS A 20 2.37 7.81 -1.64
C CYS A 20 3.87 7.89 -1.33
N LEU A 21 4.67 7.25 -2.18
CA LEU A 21 6.14 7.31 -2.14
C LEU A 21 6.61 8.27 -3.22
N LEU A 22 7.45 9.24 -2.84
CA LEU A 22 7.99 10.23 -3.75
C LEU A 22 9.39 10.68 -3.30
N ASN A 23 10.14 11.32 -4.21
CA ASN A 23 11.42 11.91 -3.86
C ASN A 23 11.22 13.15 -2.99
N ARG A 24 12.09 13.37 -2.00
CA ARG A 24 12.07 14.58 -1.14
C ARG A 24 12.27 15.87 -1.94
N SER A 25 12.96 15.80 -3.10
CA SER A 25 13.12 16.93 -4.03
C SER A 25 11.93 17.14 -4.97
N ASN A 26 10.90 16.26 -4.92
CA ASN A 26 9.67 16.46 -5.69
C ASN A 26 8.99 17.74 -5.21
N PRO A 27 8.62 18.68 -6.10
CA PRO A 27 7.90 19.89 -5.70
C PRO A 27 6.64 19.62 -4.90
N ALA A 28 5.94 18.52 -5.19
CA ALA A 28 4.76 18.08 -4.45
C ALA A 28 5.08 17.71 -2.98
N ALA A 29 6.32 17.30 -2.65
CA ALA A 29 6.68 16.89 -1.29
C ALA A 29 6.60 18.04 -0.27
N VAL A 30 6.80 19.28 -0.71
CA VAL A 30 6.76 20.49 0.12
C VAL A 30 5.32 20.82 0.54
N ARG A 31 4.39 20.73 -0.40
CA ARG A 31 2.95 20.99 -0.17
C ARG A 31 2.14 19.88 -0.82
N PHE A 32 2.03 18.75 -0.12
CA PHE A 32 1.33 17.59 -0.62
C PHE A 32 -0.19 17.73 -0.40
N ASN A 33 -0.93 17.92 -1.49
CA ASN A 33 -2.38 18.03 -1.52
C ASN A 33 -2.92 17.45 -2.83
N LEU A 34 -4.24 17.36 -2.98
CA LEU A 34 -4.89 16.79 -4.17
C LEU A 34 -4.44 17.47 -5.47
N LYS A 35 -4.30 18.79 -5.49
CA LYS A 35 -3.88 19.52 -6.68
C LYS A 35 -2.47 19.09 -7.11
N THR A 36 -1.49 19.17 -6.19
CA THR A 36 -0.11 18.81 -6.49
C THR A 36 0.06 17.33 -6.81
N TYR A 37 -0.76 16.46 -6.20
CA TYR A 37 -0.83 15.04 -6.55
C TYR A 37 -1.28 14.85 -8.00
N LEU A 38 -2.36 15.50 -8.45
CA LEU A 38 -2.91 15.35 -9.79
C LEU A 38 -2.01 15.96 -10.89
N GLU A 39 -1.29 17.03 -10.57
CA GLU A 39 -0.33 17.68 -11.47
C GLU A 39 0.96 16.88 -11.66
N SER A 40 1.25 15.95 -10.75
CA SER A 40 2.45 15.09 -10.82
C SER A 40 2.29 13.94 -11.82
N GLN A 41 3.41 13.31 -12.15
CA GLN A 41 3.43 12.09 -12.93
C GLN A 41 3.35 10.87 -12.00
N HIS A 42 2.67 9.80 -12.44
CA HIS A 42 2.43 8.64 -11.58
C HIS A 42 2.98 7.34 -12.16
N ILE A 43 3.38 6.47 -11.24
CA ILE A 43 3.69 5.08 -11.51
C ILE A 43 2.45 4.25 -11.17
N TRP A 44 2.02 3.40 -12.09
CA TRP A 44 0.96 2.42 -11.86
C TRP A 44 1.55 1.03 -11.71
N VAL A 45 1.23 0.37 -10.60
CA VAL A 45 1.63 -1.01 -10.37
C VAL A 45 0.43 -1.92 -10.61
N SER A 46 0.51 -2.79 -11.60
CA SER A 46 -0.53 -3.76 -11.93
C SER A 46 -0.20 -5.13 -11.33
N LYS A 47 -1.07 -5.65 -10.45
CA LYS A 47 -0.91 -6.98 -9.86
C LYS A 47 -0.98 -8.12 -10.87
N THR A 48 -1.85 -7.99 -11.86
CA THR A 48 -2.19 -9.08 -12.77
C THR A 48 -1.43 -9.01 -14.09
N GLY A 49 -0.73 -7.92 -14.36
CA GLY A 49 -0.09 -7.67 -15.65
C GLY A 49 -1.09 -7.55 -16.82
N MET A 50 -2.39 -7.70 -16.57
CA MET A 50 -3.41 -7.38 -17.57
C MET A 50 -3.52 -5.87 -17.67
N GLY A 51 -3.43 -5.36 -18.90
CA GLY A 51 -3.45 -3.92 -19.19
C GLY A 51 -2.13 -3.36 -19.73
N ILE A 52 -1.01 -4.08 -19.59
CA ILE A 52 0.25 -3.68 -20.24
C ILE A 52 0.29 -4.35 -21.61
N GLY A 53 0.05 -3.60 -22.67
CA GLY A 53 0.23 -4.06 -24.06
C GLY A 53 -1.01 -4.36 -24.89
N PHE A 54 -2.19 -4.42 -24.32
CA PHE A 54 -3.45 -4.47 -25.07
C PHE A 54 -4.28 -3.25 -24.70
N GLY A 55 -4.39 -2.31 -25.66
CA GLY A 55 -5.16 -1.08 -25.60
C GLY A 55 -5.99 -0.92 -24.33
N MET A 56 -5.44 -0.22 -23.37
CA MET A 56 -6.13 0.04 -22.11
C MET A 56 -7.39 0.80 -22.41
N ASN A 57 -8.50 0.08 -22.48
CA ASN A 57 -9.79 0.71 -22.38
C ASN A 57 -10.09 0.79 -20.87
N PRO A 58 -10.05 1.97 -20.24
CA PRO A 58 -10.43 2.14 -18.84
C PRO A 58 -11.84 1.60 -18.58
N ASP A 59 -12.66 1.49 -19.61
CA ASP A 59 -14.06 1.04 -19.56
C ASP A 59 -14.25 -0.49 -19.52
N ARG A 60 -13.17 -1.28 -19.65
CA ARG A 60 -13.25 -2.75 -19.68
C ARG A 60 -12.42 -3.41 -18.57
N GLY A 61 -12.78 -3.16 -17.33
CA GLY A 61 -12.47 -4.06 -16.22
C GLY A 61 -11.01 -4.14 -15.79
N GLY A 62 -10.47 -3.05 -15.22
CA GLY A 62 -9.12 -3.08 -14.68
C GLY A 62 -8.70 -1.81 -13.95
N MET A 63 -9.65 -0.98 -13.62
CA MET A 63 -9.38 0.22 -12.83
C MET A 63 -8.85 -0.20 -11.46
N GLY A 64 -7.61 0.19 -11.14
CA GLY A 64 -7.05 -0.05 -9.83
C GLY A 64 -7.83 0.71 -8.75
N GLN A 65 -7.74 0.25 -7.51
CA GLN A 65 -8.46 0.84 -6.37
C GLN A 65 -8.22 2.35 -6.23
N ILE A 66 -6.99 2.80 -6.56
CA ILE A 66 -6.58 4.21 -6.51
C ILE A 66 -7.33 5.02 -7.57
N ASP A 67 -7.40 4.50 -8.80
CA ASP A 67 -8.04 5.19 -9.91
C ASP A 67 -9.56 5.19 -9.76
N ALA A 68 -10.14 4.12 -9.21
CA ALA A 68 -11.55 4.06 -8.82
C ALA A 68 -11.88 5.07 -7.70
N ALA A 69 -10.98 5.30 -6.76
CA ALA A 69 -11.16 6.30 -5.71
C ALA A 69 -11.11 7.73 -6.28
N LEU A 70 -10.21 8.00 -7.22
CA LEU A 70 -10.14 9.29 -7.92
C LEU A 70 -11.38 9.54 -8.78
N GLU A 71 -11.88 8.52 -9.48
CA GLU A 71 -13.08 8.65 -10.31
C GLU A 71 -14.32 9.00 -9.49
N ARG A 72 -14.46 8.47 -8.27
CA ARG A 72 -15.56 8.83 -7.35
C ARG A 72 -15.63 10.33 -7.03
N ILE A 73 -14.49 11.02 -7.10
CA ILE A 73 -14.40 12.48 -6.89
C ILE A 73 -14.24 13.24 -8.21
N GLY A 74 -14.51 12.59 -9.35
CA GLY A 74 -14.44 13.20 -10.68
C GLY A 74 -13.02 13.56 -11.13
N GLN A 75 -12.00 12.92 -10.58
CA GLN A 75 -10.59 13.22 -10.86
C GLN A 75 -9.89 12.06 -11.54
N ARG A 76 -8.80 12.36 -12.26
CA ARG A 76 -7.91 11.39 -12.90
C ARG A 76 -6.46 11.82 -12.73
N ARG A 77 -5.55 10.85 -12.56
CA ARG A 77 -4.11 11.09 -12.50
C ARG A 77 -3.42 10.75 -13.81
N ARG A 78 -2.29 11.37 -14.07
CA ARG A 78 -1.47 11.10 -15.26
C ARG A 78 -0.51 9.96 -14.98
N ILE A 79 -0.76 8.77 -15.53
CA ILE A 79 0.13 7.62 -15.41
C ILE A 79 1.16 7.70 -16.52
N THR A 80 2.45 7.70 -16.15
CA THR A 80 3.59 7.78 -17.07
C THR A 80 4.33 6.46 -17.18
N ILE A 81 4.35 5.68 -16.07
CA ILE A 81 5.06 4.41 -16.01
C ILE A 81 4.11 3.33 -15.50
N TYR A 82 4.14 2.20 -16.21
CA TYR A 82 3.43 0.98 -15.84
C TYR A 82 4.45 -0.09 -15.46
N THR A 83 4.25 -0.76 -14.33
CA THR A 83 5.10 -1.87 -13.87
C THR A 83 4.29 -2.97 -13.23
N ARG A 84 4.86 -4.17 -13.15
CA ARG A 84 4.31 -5.33 -12.42
C ARG A 84 4.97 -5.52 -11.06
N HIS A 85 6.05 -4.82 -10.78
CA HIS A 85 6.89 -5.03 -9.60
C HIS A 85 6.73 -3.90 -8.60
N TYR A 86 6.28 -4.22 -7.41
CA TYR A 86 6.10 -3.24 -6.32
C TYR A 86 7.41 -2.59 -5.85
N GLN A 87 8.56 -3.22 -6.10
CA GLN A 87 9.87 -2.67 -5.75
C GLN A 87 10.39 -1.66 -6.79
N MET A 88 9.97 -1.76 -8.06
CA MET A 88 10.40 -0.86 -9.12
C MET A 88 9.99 0.61 -8.90
N PRO A 89 8.81 0.92 -8.34
CA PRO A 89 8.44 2.29 -8.06
C PRO A 89 9.44 3.05 -7.21
N ALA A 90 10.09 2.43 -6.22
CA ALA A 90 11.11 3.09 -5.41
C ALA A 90 12.31 3.53 -6.25
N LEU A 91 12.80 2.66 -7.15
CA LEU A 91 13.92 2.98 -8.04
C LEU A 91 13.61 4.15 -8.97
N VAL A 92 12.37 4.26 -9.43
CA VAL A 92 11.94 5.33 -10.34
C VAL A 92 11.58 6.60 -9.58
N ALA A 93 11.04 6.49 -8.36
CA ALA A 93 10.74 7.63 -7.48
C ALA A 93 12.01 8.38 -7.02
N HIS A 94 13.20 7.84 -7.24
CA HIS A 94 14.47 8.58 -7.13
C HIS A 94 14.54 9.74 -8.14
N LYS A 95 13.75 9.70 -9.21
CA LYS A 95 13.63 10.85 -10.13
C LYS A 95 12.55 11.80 -9.61
N ALA A 96 12.87 13.09 -9.66
CA ALA A 96 12.24 14.12 -8.87
C ALA A 96 10.74 14.37 -9.11
N ASP A 97 10.15 13.89 -10.20
CA ASP A 97 8.80 14.29 -10.64
C ASP A 97 7.74 13.16 -10.60
N LEU A 98 8.09 12.00 -9.99
CA LEU A 98 7.23 10.83 -9.97
C LEU A 98 6.63 10.57 -8.58
N ILE A 99 5.38 10.12 -8.56
CA ILE A 99 4.69 9.61 -7.36
C ILE A 99 4.30 8.15 -7.59
N ALA A 100 4.64 7.29 -6.65
CA ALA A 100 4.17 5.91 -6.59
C ALA A 100 3.18 5.76 -5.44
N THR A 101 1.91 5.46 -5.73
CA THR A 101 0.92 5.12 -4.70
C THR A 101 0.91 3.60 -4.54
N LEU A 102 1.28 3.13 -3.35
CA LEU A 102 1.55 1.72 -3.02
C LEU A 102 0.79 1.30 -1.77
N PRO A 103 0.61 -0.01 -1.53
CA PRO A 103 0.26 -0.49 -0.20
C PRO A 103 1.21 0.10 0.86
N THR A 104 0.66 0.53 1.98
CA THR A 104 1.40 1.29 3.00
C THR A 104 2.59 0.52 3.53
N ARG A 105 2.44 -0.78 3.79
CA ARG A 105 3.56 -1.64 4.21
C ARG A 105 4.69 -1.67 3.18
N ILE A 106 4.35 -1.76 1.89
CA ILE A 106 5.34 -1.75 0.81
C ILE A 106 6.04 -0.39 0.70
N ALA A 107 5.30 0.72 0.85
CA ALA A 107 5.86 2.06 0.82
C ALA A 107 6.86 2.27 1.97
N HIS A 108 6.52 1.81 3.19
CA HIS A 108 7.41 1.92 4.35
C HIS A 108 8.68 1.09 4.22
N LEU A 109 8.62 -0.13 3.67
CA LEU A 109 9.82 -0.94 3.39
C LEU A 109 10.80 -0.26 2.42
N GLN A 110 10.35 0.70 1.65
CA GLN A 110 11.15 1.44 0.68
C GLN A 110 11.56 2.84 1.18
N ASN A 111 11.11 3.24 2.37
CA ASN A 111 11.37 4.56 2.95
C ASN A 111 12.77 4.68 3.59
N ASP A 112 13.54 3.61 3.69
CA ASP A 112 14.91 3.62 4.23
C ASP A 112 15.89 4.41 3.35
N HIS A 113 15.50 4.71 2.10
CA HIS A 113 16.30 5.52 1.22
C HIS A 113 16.21 7.01 1.61
N PRO A 114 17.33 7.70 1.88
CA PRO A 114 17.32 9.06 2.44
C PRO A 114 16.67 10.11 1.53
N GLN A 115 16.58 9.84 0.23
CA GLN A 115 15.94 10.73 -0.73
C GLN A 115 14.43 10.52 -0.87
N LEU A 116 13.88 9.47 -0.30
CA LEU A 116 12.46 9.17 -0.39
C LEU A 116 11.68 9.65 0.83
N VAL A 117 10.40 9.89 0.64
CA VAL A 117 9.45 10.22 1.70
C VAL A 117 8.11 9.55 1.42
N VAL A 118 7.51 9.03 2.47
CA VAL A 118 6.14 8.49 2.45
C VAL A 118 5.18 9.60 2.90
N LYS A 119 4.07 9.76 2.19
CA LYS A 119 2.97 10.69 2.47
C LYS A 119 1.65 9.96 2.42
N GLU A 120 0.68 10.40 3.20
CA GLU A 120 -0.70 9.94 3.07
C GLU A 120 -1.31 10.44 1.75
N PRO A 121 -2.14 9.62 1.06
CA PRO A 121 -2.86 10.09 -0.11
C PRO A 121 -3.75 11.30 0.25
N PRO A 122 -3.79 12.36 -0.58
CA PRO A 122 -4.59 13.55 -0.29
C PRO A 122 -6.08 13.38 -0.64
N PHE A 123 -6.57 12.15 -0.70
CA PHE A 123 -7.96 11.76 -0.92
C PHE A 123 -8.19 10.37 -0.30
N PHE A 124 -9.43 10.07 -0.02
CA PHE A 124 -9.81 8.80 0.59
C PHE A 124 -9.68 7.64 -0.41
N ILE A 125 -8.90 6.64 -0.04
CA ILE A 125 -8.80 5.34 -0.72
C ILE A 125 -9.23 4.27 0.29
N PRO A 126 -10.23 3.42 -0.01
CA PRO A 126 -10.62 2.36 0.90
C PRO A 126 -9.46 1.41 1.21
N GLU A 127 -9.39 0.94 2.44
CA GLU A 127 -8.48 -0.14 2.82
C GLU A 127 -8.79 -1.42 2.04
N PHE A 128 -7.82 -2.31 1.99
CA PHE A 128 -7.99 -3.62 1.39
C PHE A 128 -7.46 -4.72 2.31
N GLU A 129 -8.03 -5.91 2.17
CA GLU A 129 -7.58 -7.07 2.91
C GLU A 129 -6.65 -7.95 2.06
N LEU A 130 -5.54 -8.38 2.65
CA LEU A 130 -4.76 -9.48 2.11
C LEU A 130 -5.32 -10.78 2.65
N LYS A 131 -5.72 -11.66 1.73
CA LYS A 131 -6.34 -12.95 2.07
C LYS A 131 -5.51 -14.12 1.58
N MET A 132 -5.44 -15.15 2.39
CA MET A 132 -4.99 -16.46 1.96
C MET A 132 -6.22 -17.26 1.52
N ALA A 133 -6.17 -17.84 0.31
CA ALA A 133 -7.23 -18.66 -0.23
C ALA A 133 -6.69 -20.04 -0.66
N TRP A 134 -7.51 -21.09 -0.53
CA TRP A 134 -7.15 -22.45 -0.94
C TRP A 134 -8.39 -23.24 -1.39
N GLY A 135 -8.17 -24.15 -2.34
CA GLY A 135 -9.22 -25.02 -2.86
C GLY A 135 -9.69 -26.07 -1.84
N ALA A 136 -10.93 -26.51 -1.96
CA ALA A 136 -11.57 -27.48 -1.06
C ALA A 136 -10.78 -28.79 -0.93
N LEU A 137 -10.16 -29.29 -2.00
CA LEU A 137 -9.35 -30.51 -2.01
C LEU A 137 -8.15 -30.45 -1.02
N LEU A 138 -7.61 -29.25 -0.78
CA LEU A 138 -6.47 -29.04 0.11
C LEU A 138 -6.88 -28.74 1.56
N HIS A 139 -8.19 -28.64 1.83
CA HIS A 139 -8.69 -28.21 3.14
C HIS A 139 -8.29 -29.16 4.25
N HIS A 140 -8.42 -30.48 4.02
CA HIS A 140 -8.13 -31.53 4.99
C HIS A 140 -6.70 -32.08 4.93
N SER A 141 -5.89 -31.68 3.96
CA SER A 141 -4.49 -32.09 3.83
C SER A 141 -3.65 -31.65 5.06
N PRO A 142 -2.98 -32.56 5.78
CA PRO A 142 -2.20 -32.21 6.96
C PRO A 142 -1.07 -31.22 6.63
N ALA A 143 -0.35 -31.43 5.53
CA ALA A 143 0.74 -30.55 5.09
C ALA A 143 0.23 -29.12 4.77
N HIS A 144 -0.88 -29.01 4.04
CA HIS A 144 -1.49 -27.71 3.75
C HIS A 144 -2.06 -27.03 5.00
N ARG A 145 -2.59 -27.81 5.97
CA ARG A 145 -3.06 -27.27 7.24
C ARG A 145 -1.89 -26.67 8.03
N TRP A 146 -0.80 -27.40 8.12
CA TRP A 146 0.42 -26.93 8.78
C TRP A 146 0.94 -25.63 8.12
N LEU A 147 1.04 -25.61 6.78
CA LEU A 147 1.49 -24.42 6.04
C LEU A 147 0.58 -23.20 6.32
N ARG A 148 -0.73 -23.37 6.29
CA ARG A 148 -1.69 -22.29 6.59
C ARG A 148 -1.52 -21.76 8.02
N GLN A 149 -1.31 -22.65 8.99
CA GLN A 149 -1.06 -22.27 10.39
C GLN A 149 0.23 -21.48 10.51
N LEU A 150 1.30 -21.91 9.83
CA LEU A 150 2.56 -21.18 9.80
C LEU A 150 2.41 -19.78 9.19
N ILE A 151 1.72 -19.65 8.05
CA ILE A 151 1.45 -18.36 7.40
C ILE A 151 0.67 -17.44 8.35
N LEU A 152 -0.38 -17.96 8.99
CA LEU A 152 -1.18 -17.18 9.95
C LEU A 152 -0.36 -16.74 11.17
N TYR A 153 0.49 -17.62 11.67
CA TYR A 153 1.38 -17.30 12.78
C TYR A 153 2.32 -16.15 12.41
N VAL A 154 3.01 -16.27 11.27
CA VAL A 154 3.94 -15.23 10.79
C VAL A 154 3.19 -13.91 10.53
N ALA A 155 2.02 -13.95 9.89
CA ALA A 155 1.20 -12.77 9.65
C ALA A 155 0.84 -12.02 10.94
N ARG A 156 0.48 -12.75 12.00
CA ARG A 156 0.21 -12.17 13.33
C ARG A 156 1.46 -11.55 13.95
N GLN A 157 2.60 -12.22 13.87
CA GLN A 157 3.87 -11.70 14.41
C GLN A 157 4.25 -10.37 13.74
N ILE A 158 4.12 -10.28 12.41
CA ILE A 158 4.39 -9.05 11.66
C ILE A 158 3.46 -7.93 12.12
N THR A 159 2.16 -8.18 12.19
CA THR A 159 1.16 -7.17 12.59
C THR A 159 1.37 -6.69 14.05
N GLU A 160 1.72 -7.60 14.95
CA GLU A 160 2.02 -7.26 16.35
C GLU A 160 3.31 -6.43 16.46
N GLN A 161 4.32 -6.74 15.66
CA GLN A 161 5.57 -5.98 15.65
C GLN A 161 5.34 -4.56 15.15
N GLU A 162 4.62 -4.38 14.05
CA GLU A 162 4.27 -3.06 13.51
C GLU A 162 3.51 -2.22 14.56
N ARG A 163 2.51 -2.79 15.20
CA ARG A 163 1.76 -2.10 16.26
C ARG A 163 2.67 -1.63 17.41
N ARG A 164 3.62 -2.47 17.84
CA ARG A 164 4.59 -2.11 18.88
C ARG A 164 5.52 -0.99 18.44
N ASP A 165 5.92 -0.99 17.19
CA ASP A 165 6.82 0.03 16.65
C ASP A 165 6.08 1.37 16.48
N GLU A 166 4.82 1.37 16.08
CA GLU A 166 3.93 2.55 16.06
C GLU A 166 3.69 3.10 17.48
N GLU A 167 3.41 2.24 18.46
CA GLU A 167 3.24 2.65 19.86
C GLU A 167 4.51 3.31 20.42
N LYS A 168 5.70 2.78 20.09
CA LYS A 168 6.99 3.38 20.47
C LYS A 168 7.23 4.72 19.80
N ALA A 169 6.92 4.83 18.49
CA ALA A 169 7.08 6.07 17.74
C ALA A 169 6.15 7.19 18.25
N ASN A 170 4.96 6.83 18.71
CA ASN A 170 3.96 7.76 19.26
C ASN A 170 4.13 8.00 20.77
N TRP A 171 5.06 7.32 21.44
CA TRP A 171 5.27 7.49 22.87
C TRP A 171 5.93 8.85 23.18
N VAL A 172 5.18 9.75 23.80
CA VAL A 172 5.67 11.03 24.32
C VAL A 172 5.92 10.88 25.83
N PRO A 173 7.15 11.06 26.33
CA PRO A 173 7.43 10.99 27.76
C PRO A 173 6.59 12.03 28.52
N LYS A 174 5.79 11.59 29.49
CA LYS A 174 5.09 12.51 30.40
C LYS A 174 6.15 13.34 31.13
N ARG A 175 6.18 14.67 30.91
CA ARG A 175 7.04 15.57 31.67
C ARG A 175 6.78 15.33 33.15
N ARG A 176 7.82 14.91 33.91
CA ARG A 176 7.77 14.88 35.38
C ARG A 176 7.45 16.29 35.85
N LYS A 177 6.33 16.47 36.53
CA LYS A 177 6.07 17.71 37.31
C LYS A 177 7.23 17.86 38.31
N ARG A 178 7.97 18.95 38.15
CA ARG A 178 8.95 19.37 39.14
C ARG A 178 8.15 19.62 40.41
N ILE A 179 8.40 18.82 41.45
CA ILE A 179 7.90 19.09 42.78
C ILE A 179 8.87 20.14 43.33
N ASP A 180 8.49 21.39 43.27
CA ASP A 180 9.16 22.47 43.99
C ASP A 180 8.94 22.18 45.47
N ARG A 181 9.98 21.79 46.16
CA ARG A 181 10.02 21.76 47.63
C ARG A 181 10.34 23.16 48.07
N GLU A 182 9.37 23.80 48.72
CA GLU A 182 9.60 24.92 49.64
C GLU A 182 10.34 24.46 50.88
#